data_abce2d53c73f310267f5aaeef2888e36
#
_entry.id   abce2d53c73f310267f5aaeef2888e36
#
_cell.length_a   1.000
_cell.length_b   1.000
_cell.length_c   1.000
_cell.angle_alpha   90.00
_cell.angle_beta   90.00
_cell.angle_gamma   90.00
#
_symmetry.space_group_name_H-M   'P 1'
#
loop_
_entity.id
_entity.type
_entity.pdbx_description
1 polymer ?
#
loop_
_entity_poly.entity_id
_entity_poly.type
_entity_poly.pdbx_seq_one_letter_code
_entity_poly.pdbx_strand_id
1 'polypeptide(L)' 'MSRTNLFFKVEVEHEPGERPERIGEEIRRHLLKLYGVREAELSSFARAGE' A
#
# COMPACT_ATOMS: atom_id res chain seq x y z
N MET A 1 -2.95 -19.75 -16.68
CA MET A 1 -2.24 -18.78 -15.86
C MET A 1 -2.85 -18.71 -14.48
N SER A 2 -2.00 -18.53 -13.48
CA SER A 2 -2.45 -18.51 -12.09
C SER A 2 -2.50 -17.09 -11.55
N ARG A 3 -3.42 -16.85 -10.65
CA ARG A 3 -3.51 -15.58 -9.93
C ARG A 3 -3.26 -15.86 -8.46
N THR A 4 -2.42 -15.04 -7.86
CA THR A 4 -2.08 -15.18 -6.45
C THR A 4 -2.25 -13.83 -5.78
N ASN A 5 -2.89 -13.81 -4.64
CA ASN A 5 -3.01 -12.61 -3.83
C ASN A 5 -1.86 -12.57 -2.84
N LEU A 6 -1.11 -11.49 -2.88
CA LEU A 6 0.01 -11.29 -1.98
C LEU A 6 -0.39 -10.30 -0.90
N PHE A 7 -0.13 -10.65 0.34
CA PHE A 7 -0.40 -9.78 1.46
C PHE A 7 0.92 -9.44 2.14
N PHE A 8 1.18 -8.17 2.33
CA PHE A 8 2.41 -7.75 2.97
C PHE A 8 2.16 -6.49 3.78
N LYS A 9 3.11 -6.19 4.66
CA LYS A 9 3.06 -5.02 5.51
C LYS A 9 4.12 -4.02 5.06
N VAL A 10 3.74 -2.77 4.93
CA VAL A 10 4.66 -1.69 4.62
C VAL A 10 4.61 -0.68 5.75
N GLU A 11 5.76 -0.40 6.35
CA GLU A 11 5.86 0.59 7.40
C GLU A 11 6.40 1.88 6.80
N VAL A 12 5.71 2.98 7.06
CA VAL A 12 6.03 4.26 6.45
C VAL A 12 6.19 5.32 7.54
N GLU A 13 7.25 6.11 7.44
CA GLU A 13 7.42 7.28 8.29
C GLU A 13 6.81 8.49 7.59
N HIS A 14 6.07 9.28 8.33
CA HIS A 14 5.46 10.49 7.79
C HIS A 14 5.31 11.53 8.88
N GLU A 15 5.15 12.79 8.45
CA GLU A 15 4.93 13.87 9.39
C GLU A 15 3.53 13.78 9.98
N PRO A 16 3.32 14.30 11.22
CA PRO A 16 2.01 14.21 11.86
C PRO A 16 0.86 14.79 11.04
N GLY A 17 1.16 15.80 10.23
CA GLY A 17 0.12 16.42 9.40
C GLY A 17 -0.19 15.69 8.12
N GLU A 18 0.59 14.68 7.77
CA GLU A 18 0.36 13.92 6.55
C GLU A 18 -0.61 12.78 6.83
N ARG A 19 -1.39 12.45 5.82
CA ARG A 19 -2.35 11.37 5.94
C ARG A 19 -1.76 10.08 5.40
N PRO A 20 -1.73 9.02 6.21
CA PRO A 20 -1.19 7.74 5.75
C PRO A 20 -1.92 7.17 4.54
N GLU A 21 -3.22 7.43 4.42
CA GLU A 21 -3.98 6.91 3.29
C GLU A 21 -3.52 7.52 1.96
N ARG A 22 -2.99 8.73 1.98
CA ARG A 22 -2.45 9.33 0.76
C ARG A 22 -1.19 8.62 0.31
N ILE A 23 -0.36 8.26 1.28
CA ILE A 23 0.86 7.50 1.00
C ILE A 23 0.49 6.13 0.47
N GLY A 24 -0.49 5.50 1.09
CA GLY A 24 -0.98 4.21 0.63
C GLY A 24 -1.49 4.26 -0.80
N GLU A 25 -2.18 5.34 -1.16
CA GLU A 25 -2.69 5.50 -2.51
C GLU A 25 -1.56 5.62 -3.52
N GLU A 26 -0.49 6.34 -3.17
CA GLU A 26 0.66 6.43 -4.04
C GLU A 26 1.34 5.09 -4.24
N ILE A 27 1.48 4.33 -3.16
CA ILE A 27 2.05 2.99 -3.24
C ILE A 27 1.20 2.12 -4.15
N ARG A 28 -0.12 2.21 -4.00
CA ARG A 28 -1.04 1.44 -4.83
C ARG A 28 -0.83 1.75 -6.31
N ARG A 29 -0.69 3.03 -6.66
CA ARG A 29 -0.46 3.43 -8.04
C ARG A 29 0.84 2.87 -8.58
N HIS A 30 1.89 2.89 -7.78
CA HIS A 30 3.18 2.34 -8.18
C HIS A 30 3.10 0.84 -8.40
N LEU A 31 2.38 0.13 -7.54
CA LEU A 31 2.21 -1.30 -7.68
C LEU A 31 1.51 -1.65 -8.99
N LEU A 32 0.53 -0.84 -9.39
CA LEU A 32 -0.21 -1.10 -10.63
C LEU A 32 0.66 -0.96 -11.87
N LYS A 33 1.81 -0.31 -11.75
CA LYS A 33 2.74 -0.16 -12.87
C LYS A 33 3.69 -1.33 -13.01
N LEU A 34 3.73 -2.21 -12.02
CA LEU A 34 4.63 -3.35 -12.06
C LEU A 34 4.07 -4.44 -12.96
N TYR A 35 4.99 -5.12 -13.65
CA TYR A 35 4.61 -6.22 -14.54
C TYR A 35 3.87 -7.30 -13.75
N GLY A 36 2.75 -7.71 -14.28
CA GLY A 36 1.99 -8.80 -13.67
C GLY A 36 0.98 -8.38 -12.62
N VAL A 37 1.05 -7.13 -12.14
CA VAL A 37 0.08 -6.66 -11.15
C VAL A 37 -1.20 -6.26 -11.86
N ARG A 38 -2.28 -6.94 -11.53
CA ARG A 38 -3.58 -6.65 -12.13
C ARG A 38 -4.41 -5.74 -11.24
N GLU A 39 -4.22 -5.84 -9.93
CA GLU A 39 -5.05 -5.13 -8.98
C GLU A 39 -4.25 -4.86 -7.72
N ALA A 40 -4.47 -3.72 -7.12
CA ALA A 40 -3.85 -3.37 -5.86
C ALA A 40 -4.82 -2.52 -5.06
N GLU A 41 -4.89 -2.77 -3.76
CA GLU A 41 -5.80 -2.01 -2.91
C GLU A 41 -5.20 -1.81 -1.53
N LEU A 42 -5.59 -0.71 -0.90
CA LEU A 42 -5.25 -0.43 0.49
C LEU A 42 -6.47 -0.84 1.31
N SER A 43 -6.38 -1.99 1.96
CA SER A 43 -7.52 -2.51 2.71
C SER A 43 -7.62 -1.92 4.12
N SER A 44 -6.46 -1.61 4.73
CA SER A 44 -6.48 -1.02 6.06
C SER A 44 -5.11 -0.46 6.39
N PHE A 45 -5.07 0.38 7.41
CA PHE A 45 -3.81 0.86 7.96
C PHE A 45 -3.97 1.07 9.45
N ALA A 46 -2.86 1.02 10.16
CA ALA A 46 -2.85 1.25 11.59
C ALA A 46 -1.59 2.02 11.96
N ARG A 47 -1.67 2.80 13.01
CA ARG A 47 -0.51 3.54 13.48
C ARG A 47 0.40 2.62 14.26
N ALA A 48 1.68 2.68 13.93
CA ALA A 48 2.69 1.89 14.63
C ALA A 48 3.29 2.75 15.73
N GLY A 49 3.67 2.10 16.83
CA GLY A 49 4.38 2.79 17.89
C GLY A 49 3.54 3.69 18.79
N GLU A 50 2.26 3.53 18.77
CA GLU A 50 1.34 4.32 19.58
C GLU A 50 0.90 3.59 20.82
#